data_fa15376973c36dd093ee5c16189e1ee5
#
_entry.id   fa15376973c36dd093ee5c16189e1ee5
#
_cell.length_a   1.000
_cell.length_b   1.000
_cell.length_c   1.000
_cell.angle_alpha   90.00
_cell.angle_beta   90.00
_cell.angle_gamma   90.00
#
_symmetry.space_group_name_H-M   'P 1'
#
loop_
_entity.id
_entity.type
_entity.pdbx_description
1 polymer ?
#
loop_
_entity_poly.entity_id
_entity_poly.type
_entity_poly.pdbx_seq_one_letter_code
_entity_poly.pdbx_strand_id
1 'polypeptide(L)'
;VPIGFIQQIGTPQEVFNHPLNLFVAGFIGTPQMNFFPATLTKSKNKVYVEFTNNKIALPKTVEAKIINIDDYVNTGKPIMLGVRPEDIHEEERFIATSPDTVVKVFTEVVEKLGAETLIYCKLDFKEGQEIETIIGDSNNMIAKVDSRSTIGRGEVVELAFDANHIHLFDATTEMSILARDEGYEVTPENESSSNFIPLTPAEMQAIIEKNKVVTKEEKAAMRREARAAAKRDKADAKAAEAAEEEGAANDEQPENPDDQNKSE
;
A
#
# COMPACT_ATOMS: atom_id res chain seq x y z
N VAL A 1 -2.20 25.85 -12.22
CA VAL A 1 -2.19 25.46 -10.80
C VAL A 1 -3.14 24.28 -10.69
N PRO A 2 -2.72 23.09 -10.20
CA PRO A 2 -3.64 21.99 -9.98
C PRO A 2 -4.68 22.42 -8.94
N ILE A 3 -5.95 22.32 -9.30
CA ILE A 3 -7.06 22.59 -8.38
C ILE A 3 -7.15 21.38 -7.45
N GLY A 4 -6.82 21.58 -6.17
CA GLY A 4 -7.03 20.58 -5.13
C GLY A 4 -8.51 20.56 -4.73
N PHE A 5 -9.05 19.36 -4.46
CA PHE A 5 -10.39 19.20 -3.91
C PHE A 5 -10.30 18.82 -2.44
N ILE A 6 -11.13 19.44 -1.61
CA ILE A 6 -11.29 19.05 -0.21
C ILE A 6 -12.04 17.72 -0.19
N GLN A 7 -11.43 16.68 0.40
CA GLN A 7 -12.00 15.34 0.49
C GLN A 7 -12.86 15.15 1.74
N GLN A 8 -12.45 15.74 2.85
CA GLN A 8 -13.16 15.67 4.13
C GLN A 8 -12.72 16.83 5.03
N ILE A 9 -13.65 17.36 5.82
CA ILE A 9 -13.40 18.29 6.90
C ILE A 9 -13.94 17.65 8.18
N GLY A 10 -13.19 17.76 9.28
CA GLY A 10 -13.57 17.23 10.59
C GLY A 10 -12.44 17.38 11.59
N THR A 11 -12.70 17.03 12.82
CA THR A 11 -11.65 16.93 13.84
C THR A 11 -10.66 15.81 13.47
N PRO A 12 -9.42 15.84 13.95
CA PRO A 12 -8.45 14.77 13.67
C PRO A 12 -9.00 13.37 14.01
N GLN A 13 -9.74 13.25 15.12
CA GLN A 13 -10.32 11.97 15.53
C GLN A 13 -11.44 11.50 14.59
N GLU A 14 -12.28 12.41 14.11
CA GLU A 14 -13.34 12.07 13.16
C GLU A 14 -12.78 11.62 11.82
N VAL A 15 -11.81 12.36 11.28
CA VAL A 15 -11.16 12.01 10.01
C VAL A 15 -10.42 10.68 10.12
N PHE A 16 -9.85 10.39 11.29
CA PHE A 16 -9.17 9.14 11.57
C PHE A 16 -10.15 7.97 11.70
N ASN A 17 -11.19 8.10 12.54
CA ASN A 17 -12.11 7.01 12.84
C ASN A 17 -13.19 6.79 11.77
N HIS A 18 -13.57 7.85 11.04
CA HIS A 18 -14.67 7.85 10.08
C HIS A 18 -14.25 8.45 8.74
N PRO A 19 -13.23 7.89 8.07
CA PRO A 19 -12.83 8.37 6.75
C PRO A 19 -13.95 8.19 5.74
N LEU A 20 -14.23 9.24 4.94
CA LEU A 20 -15.30 9.23 3.95
C LEU A 20 -15.01 8.34 2.75
N ASN A 21 -13.74 8.22 2.40
CA ASN A 21 -13.32 7.48 1.21
C ASN A 21 -11.92 6.87 1.39
N LEU A 22 -11.52 6.04 0.43
CA LEU A 22 -10.22 5.36 0.41
C LEU A 22 -9.04 6.34 0.46
N PHE A 23 -9.16 7.49 -0.21
CA PHE A 23 -8.09 8.50 -0.22
C PHE A 23 -7.82 9.03 1.19
N VAL A 24 -8.86 9.44 1.91
CA VAL A 24 -8.74 9.95 3.28
C VAL A 24 -8.20 8.86 4.21
N ALA A 25 -8.76 7.65 4.10
CA ALA A 25 -8.35 6.51 4.91
C ALA A 25 -6.86 6.16 4.74
N GLY A 26 -6.38 6.19 3.50
CA GLY A 26 -4.97 5.90 3.19
C GLY A 26 -4.01 7.04 3.49
N PHE A 27 -4.51 8.29 3.51
CA PHE A 27 -3.67 9.46 3.77
C PHE A 27 -3.45 9.71 5.27
N ILE A 28 -4.43 9.35 6.11
CA ILE A 28 -4.43 9.63 7.55
C ILE A 28 -3.95 8.40 8.33
N GLY A 29 -2.88 8.57 9.09
CA GLY A 29 -2.26 7.54 9.93
C GLY A 29 -0.82 7.23 9.52
N THR A 30 -0.02 6.81 10.51
CA THR A 30 1.36 6.35 10.31
C THR A 30 1.61 5.16 11.23
N PRO A 31 1.80 3.96 10.67
CA PRO A 31 1.73 3.60 9.25
C PRO A 31 0.35 3.81 8.60
N GLN A 32 0.30 3.80 7.27
CA GLN A 32 -0.96 3.89 6.52
C GLN A 32 -1.86 2.67 6.76
N MET A 33 -3.17 2.85 6.57
CA MET A 33 -4.15 1.76 6.62
C MET A 33 -3.82 0.67 5.59
N ASN A 34 -3.97 -0.59 6.00
CA ASN A 34 -3.90 -1.72 5.09
C ASN A 34 -5.19 -1.80 4.28
N PHE A 35 -5.08 -2.07 2.97
CA PHE A 35 -6.23 -2.23 2.08
C PHE A 35 -6.18 -3.57 1.37
N PHE A 36 -7.31 -4.29 1.39
CA PHE A 36 -7.47 -5.59 0.74
C PHE A 36 -8.72 -5.59 -0.14
N PRO A 37 -8.60 -5.98 -1.43
CA PRO A 37 -9.76 -6.29 -2.24
C PRO A 37 -10.57 -7.43 -1.59
N ALA A 38 -11.88 -7.23 -1.43
CA ALA A 38 -12.72 -8.14 -0.67
C ALA A 38 -14.14 -8.24 -1.25
N THR A 39 -14.90 -9.20 -0.73
CA THR A 39 -16.34 -9.36 -0.97
C THR A 39 -17.06 -9.67 0.34
N LEU A 40 -18.36 -9.39 0.40
CA LEU A 40 -19.19 -9.76 1.54
C LEU A 40 -19.99 -11.02 1.26
N THR A 41 -19.94 -11.97 2.18
CA THR A 41 -20.73 -13.19 2.14
C THR A 41 -21.52 -13.38 3.44
N LYS A 42 -22.66 -14.07 3.36
CA LYS A 42 -23.47 -14.38 4.54
C LYS A 42 -23.65 -15.87 4.67
N SER A 43 -23.33 -16.40 5.83
CA SER A 43 -23.53 -17.80 6.18
C SER A 43 -23.98 -17.93 7.62
N LYS A 44 -24.98 -18.79 7.90
CA LYS A 44 -25.50 -19.07 9.25
C LYS A 44 -25.79 -17.79 10.07
N ASN A 45 -26.43 -16.80 9.44
CA ASN A 45 -26.79 -15.51 10.07
C ASN A 45 -25.60 -14.62 10.50
N LYS A 46 -24.36 -14.89 10.04
CA LYS A 46 -23.19 -14.02 10.18
C LYS A 46 -22.80 -13.49 8.81
N VAL A 47 -22.39 -12.23 8.72
CA VAL A 47 -21.76 -11.65 7.55
C VAL A 47 -20.25 -11.78 7.71
N TYR A 48 -19.60 -12.09 6.62
CA TYR A 48 -18.16 -12.28 6.56
C TYR A 48 -17.57 -11.38 5.47
N VAL A 49 -16.37 -10.89 5.71
CA VAL A 49 -15.50 -10.31 4.69
C VAL A 49 -14.53 -11.37 4.21
N GLU A 50 -14.58 -11.67 2.92
CA GLU A 50 -13.64 -12.59 2.26
C GLU A 50 -12.62 -11.79 1.43
N PHE A 51 -11.35 -11.97 1.74
CA PHE A 51 -10.24 -11.26 1.10
C PHE A 51 -9.03 -12.17 1.00
N THR A 52 -8.31 -12.11 -0.10
CA THR A 52 -7.21 -13.02 -0.41
C THR A 52 -7.70 -14.47 -0.19
N ASN A 53 -7.06 -15.26 0.66
CA ASN A 53 -7.49 -16.60 1.06
C ASN A 53 -8.04 -16.64 2.50
N ASN A 54 -8.44 -15.48 3.02
CA ASN A 54 -8.89 -15.32 4.41
C ASN A 54 -10.37 -14.93 4.46
N LYS A 55 -10.95 -15.21 5.61
CA LYS A 55 -12.35 -14.91 5.90
C LYS A 55 -12.50 -14.50 7.35
N ILE A 56 -13.00 -13.29 7.59
CA ILE A 56 -13.28 -12.79 8.93
C ILE A 56 -14.77 -12.51 9.13
N ALA A 57 -15.28 -12.78 10.33
CA ALA A 57 -16.67 -12.51 10.68
C ALA A 57 -16.87 -11.08 11.14
N LEU A 58 -17.93 -10.43 10.64
CA LEU A 58 -18.32 -9.10 11.10
C LEU A 58 -19.17 -9.19 12.39
N PRO A 59 -18.85 -8.36 13.39
CA PRO A 59 -19.75 -8.14 14.53
C PRO A 59 -21.11 -7.60 14.06
N LYS A 60 -22.18 -7.91 14.79
CA LYS A 60 -23.53 -7.40 14.47
C LYS A 60 -23.60 -5.87 14.50
N THR A 61 -22.80 -5.23 15.35
CA THR A 61 -22.64 -3.79 15.42
C THR A 61 -22.13 -3.17 14.11
N VAL A 62 -21.17 -3.82 13.46
CA VAL A 62 -20.61 -3.37 12.17
C VAL A 62 -21.55 -3.76 11.02
N GLU A 63 -22.14 -4.99 11.06
CA GLU A 63 -23.13 -5.42 10.07
C GLU A 63 -24.30 -4.43 9.97
N ALA A 64 -24.79 -3.93 11.11
CA ALA A 64 -25.91 -2.99 11.17
C ALA A 64 -25.57 -1.60 10.57
N LYS A 65 -24.29 -1.23 10.50
CA LYS A 65 -23.82 0.02 9.92
C LYS A 65 -23.65 -0.04 8.40
N ILE A 66 -23.68 -1.22 7.78
CA ILE A 66 -23.48 -1.33 6.33
C ILE A 66 -24.68 -0.74 5.60
N ILE A 67 -24.44 0.33 4.86
CA ILE A 67 -25.44 1.02 4.04
C ILE A 67 -25.79 0.11 2.85
N ASN A 68 -27.10 -0.12 2.62
CA ASN A 68 -27.59 -0.97 1.52
C ASN A 68 -26.89 -2.34 1.48
N ILE A 69 -26.82 -3.01 2.62
CA ILE A 69 -26.11 -4.30 2.79
C ILE A 69 -26.47 -5.33 1.71
N ASP A 70 -27.71 -5.35 1.24
CA ASP A 70 -28.20 -6.29 0.23
C ASP A 70 -27.54 -6.09 -1.15
N ASP A 71 -26.96 -4.90 -1.42
CA ASP A 71 -26.23 -4.63 -2.64
C ASP A 71 -24.84 -5.30 -2.66
N TYR A 72 -24.34 -5.72 -1.50
CA TYR A 72 -22.99 -6.24 -1.35
C TYR A 72 -22.95 -7.71 -0.95
N VAL A 73 -23.85 -8.12 -0.06
CA VAL A 73 -23.82 -9.47 0.51
C VAL A 73 -24.25 -10.53 -0.51
N ASN A 74 -23.42 -11.54 -0.74
CA ASN A 74 -23.61 -12.64 -1.69
C ASN A 74 -23.85 -12.21 -3.15
N THR A 75 -23.53 -10.98 -3.51
CA THR A 75 -23.68 -10.44 -4.88
C THR A 75 -22.38 -10.56 -5.69
N GLY A 76 -21.24 -10.76 -5.01
CA GLY A 76 -19.92 -10.71 -5.62
C GLY A 76 -19.45 -9.28 -5.94
N LYS A 77 -20.21 -8.25 -5.53
CA LYS A 77 -19.80 -6.86 -5.70
C LYS A 77 -18.51 -6.60 -4.94
N PRO A 78 -17.46 -6.06 -5.60
CA PRO A 78 -16.17 -5.85 -4.96
C PRO A 78 -16.22 -4.68 -3.98
N ILE A 79 -15.56 -4.86 -2.85
CA ILE A 79 -15.31 -3.84 -1.85
C ILE A 79 -13.82 -3.77 -1.52
N MET A 80 -13.41 -2.72 -0.82
CA MET A 80 -12.09 -2.64 -0.19
C MET A 80 -12.25 -2.74 1.32
N LEU A 81 -11.60 -3.74 1.92
CA LEU A 81 -11.44 -3.84 3.36
C LEU A 81 -10.26 -2.98 3.78
N GLY A 82 -10.47 -2.04 4.70
CA GLY A 82 -9.45 -1.25 5.35
C GLY A 82 -9.24 -1.69 6.80
N VAL A 83 -7.99 -1.94 7.19
CA VAL A 83 -7.62 -2.28 8.57
C VAL A 83 -6.40 -1.46 8.98
N ARG A 84 -6.50 -0.73 10.08
CA ARG A 84 -5.37 0.04 10.58
C ARG A 84 -4.33 -0.89 11.21
N PRO A 85 -3.03 -0.56 11.11
CA PRO A 85 -1.98 -1.35 11.73
C PRO A 85 -2.15 -1.57 13.24
N GLU A 86 -2.70 -0.60 13.96
CA GLU A 86 -2.98 -0.66 15.39
C GLU A 86 -4.19 -1.51 15.77
N ASP A 87 -5.08 -1.82 14.82
CA ASP A 87 -6.25 -2.68 15.02
C ASP A 87 -5.95 -4.16 14.68
N ILE A 88 -4.67 -4.51 14.58
CA ILE A 88 -4.17 -5.86 14.35
C ILE A 88 -3.41 -6.31 15.60
N HIS A 89 -3.88 -7.38 16.21
CA HIS A 89 -3.47 -7.85 17.53
C HIS A 89 -2.71 -9.17 17.48
N GLU A 90 -1.62 -9.28 18.25
CA GLU A 90 -0.84 -10.51 18.46
C GLU A 90 -1.13 -11.17 19.83
N GLU A 91 -1.82 -10.46 20.73
CA GLU A 91 -2.04 -10.91 22.08
C GLU A 91 -2.93 -12.16 22.13
N GLU A 92 -2.42 -13.23 22.72
CA GLU A 92 -3.13 -14.52 22.85
C GLU A 92 -4.55 -14.34 23.43
N ARG A 93 -4.72 -13.41 24.37
CA ARG A 93 -6.02 -13.12 24.97
C ARG A 93 -6.99 -12.56 23.94
N PHE A 94 -6.54 -11.66 23.05
CA PHE A 94 -7.38 -11.09 22.00
C PHE A 94 -7.73 -12.16 20.95
N ILE A 95 -6.74 -12.93 20.52
CA ILE A 95 -6.89 -14.04 19.57
C ILE A 95 -7.91 -15.08 20.11
N ALA A 96 -7.81 -15.45 21.38
CA ALA A 96 -8.72 -16.41 22.01
C ALA A 96 -10.18 -15.90 22.11
N THR A 97 -10.39 -14.59 22.26
CA THR A 97 -11.73 -14.00 22.33
C THR A 97 -12.31 -13.65 20.96
N SER A 98 -11.49 -13.62 19.93
CA SER A 98 -11.87 -13.23 18.56
C SER A 98 -11.47 -14.27 17.50
N PRO A 99 -11.81 -15.57 17.69
CA PRO A 99 -11.32 -16.65 16.82
C PRO A 99 -11.79 -16.53 15.36
N ASP A 100 -12.92 -15.85 15.12
CA ASP A 100 -13.50 -15.66 13.79
C ASP A 100 -12.82 -14.53 13.00
N THR A 101 -11.79 -13.86 13.56
CA THR A 101 -11.05 -12.74 12.93
C THR A 101 -9.56 -13.00 12.81
N VAL A 102 -9.14 -14.23 13.12
CA VAL A 102 -7.73 -14.64 13.09
C VAL A 102 -7.28 -14.93 11.65
N VAL A 103 -6.13 -14.42 11.31
CA VAL A 103 -5.44 -14.65 10.04
C VAL A 103 -4.04 -15.18 10.29
N LYS A 104 -3.57 -16.12 9.44
CA LYS A 104 -2.18 -16.58 9.44
C LYS A 104 -1.37 -15.74 8.49
N VAL A 105 -0.21 -15.27 8.96
CA VAL A 105 0.68 -14.43 8.19
C VAL A 105 2.12 -14.90 8.30
N PHE A 106 2.90 -14.63 7.28
CA PHE A 106 4.35 -14.81 7.31
C PHE A 106 5.03 -13.46 7.54
N THR A 107 5.94 -13.39 8.53
CA THR A 107 6.64 -12.17 8.91
C THR A 107 7.87 -11.96 8.02
N GLU A 108 7.89 -10.89 7.22
CA GLU A 108 9.01 -10.59 6.33
C GLU A 108 10.05 -9.67 6.98
N VAL A 109 9.58 -8.63 7.67
CA VAL A 109 10.43 -7.65 8.35
C VAL A 109 9.81 -7.30 9.70
N VAL A 110 10.65 -7.11 10.70
CA VAL A 110 10.25 -6.65 12.04
C VAL A 110 11.11 -5.44 12.39
N GLU A 111 10.48 -4.30 12.61
CA GLU A 111 11.13 -3.03 12.97
C GLU A 111 10.77 -2.66 14.40
N LYS A 112 11.74 -2.70 15.32
CA LYS A 112 11.56 -2.28 16.72
C LYS A 112 11.90 -0.80 16.87
N LEU A 113 10.87 0.03 17.05
CA LEU A 113 11.00 1.49 17.11
C LEU A 113 11.13 2.04 18.55
N GLY A 114 11.25 1.16 19.54
CA GLY A 114 11.38 1.53 20.94
C GLY A 114 10.04 1.60 21.67
N ALA A 115 9.11 2.44 21.25
CA ALA A 115 7.77 2.53 21.85
C ALA A 115 6.79 1.51 21.25
N GLU A 116 7.02 1.08 20.02
CA GLU A 116 6.18 0.16 19.25
C GLU A 116 7.02 -0.72 18.34
N THR A 117 6.45 -1.81 17.85
CA THR A 117 7.06 -2.69 16.87
C THR A 117 6.18 -2.74 15.62
N LEU A 118 6.77 -2.53 14.45
CA LEU A 118 6.09 -2.71 13.17
C LEU A 118 6.47 -4.06 12.58
N ILE A 119 5.46 -4.84 12.20
CA ILE A 119 5.61 -6.16 11.60
C ILE A 119 5.06 -6.10 10.19
N TYR A 120 5.93 -6.29 9.21
CA TYR A 120 5.57 -6.39 7.79
C TYR A 120 5.31 -7.85 7.47
N CYS A 121 4.08 -8.17 7.09
CA CYS A 121 3.59 -9.52 6.92
C CYS A 121 3.07 -9.79 5.51
N LYS A 122 3.08 -11.05 5.12
CA LYS A 122 2.38 -11.58 3.94
C LYS A 122 1.21 -12.47 4.35
N LEU A 123 0.02 -12.20 3.76
CA LEU A 123 -1.20 -12.99 3.97
C LEU A 123 -1.26 -14.25 3.11
N ASP A 124 -0.78 -14.17 1.87
CA ASP A 124 -0.74 -15.33 0.96
C ASP A 124 0.69 -15.83 0.84
N PHE A 125 0.99 -16.91 1.54
CA PHE A 125 2.29 -17.57 1.53
C PHE A 125 2.12 -19.09 1.48
N LYS A 126 3.09 -19.77 0.90
CA LYS A 126 3.17 -21.24 0.94
C LYS A 126 4.35 -21.62 1.82
N GLU A 127 4.11 -22.45 2.80
CA GLU A 127 5.18 -22.98 3.65
C GLU A 127 6.26 -23.68 2.80
N GLY A 128 7.51 -23.27 2.98
CA GLY A 128 8.66 -23.85 2.27
C GLY A 128 9.00 -23.24 0.92
N GLN A 129 8.33 -22.18 0.44
CA GLN A 129 8.77 -21.40 -0.70
C GLN A 129 9.67 -20.24 -0.29
N GLU A 130 10.76 -20.00 -1.04
CA GLU A 130 11.49 -18.74 -0.98
C GLU A 130 10.54 -17.62 -1.42
N ILE A 131 10.27 -16.69 -0.51
CA ILE A 131 9.35 -15.59 -0.75
C ILE A 131 10.13 -14.46 -1.40
N GLU A 132 9.92 -14.24 -2.70
CA GLU A 132 10.39 -13.02 -3.36
C GLU A 132 9.59 -11.83 -2.82
N THR A 133 10.26 -10.94 -2.10
CA THR A 133 9.66 -9.71 -1.56
C THR A 133 9.37 -8.76 -2.73
N ILE A 134 8.12 -8.65 -3.14
CA ILE A 134 7.66 -7.66 -4.11
C ILE A 134 6.99 -6.54 -3.31
N ILE A 135 7.70 -5.44 -3.14
CA ILE A 135 7.14 -4.22 -2.51
C ILE A 135 5.96 -3.74 -3.35
N GLY A 136 4.78 -3.61 -2.72
CA GLY A 136 3.54 -3.14 -3.37
C GLY A 136 2.60 -4.25 -3.81
N ASP A 137 2.75 -5.47 -3.31
CA ASP A 137 1.78 -6.56 -3.49
C ASP A 137 0.56 -6.32 -2.58
N SER A 138 -0.65 -6.53 -3.10
CA SER A 138 -1.92 -6.42 -2.35
C SER A 138 -2.07 -7.42 -1.20
N ASN A 139 -1.12 -8.35 -1.06
CA ASN A 139 -1.06 -9.36 0.00
C ASN A 139 -0.15 -8.95 1.16
N ASN A 140 0.48 -7.77 1.10
CA ASN A 140 1.33 -7.27 2.16
C ASN A 140 0.50 -6.48 3.18
N MET A 141 0.83 -6.66 4.45
CA MET A 141 0.16 -6.06 5.59
C MET A 141 1.20 -5.53 6.58
N ILE A 142 0.89 -4.42 7.24
CA ILE A 142 1.67 -3.91 8.36
C ILE A 142 0.81 -4.03 9.62
N ALA A 143 1.34 -4.68 10.65
CA ALA A 143 0.77 -4.66 12.00
C ALA A 143 1.63 -3.79 12.91
N LYS A 144 1.00 -3.02 13.78
CA LYS A 144 1.65 -2.22 14.81
C LYS A 144 1.32 -2.80 16.17
N VAL A 145 2.32 -3.38 16.82
CA VAL A 145 2.17 -4.13 18.07
C VAL A 145 3.02 -3.53 19.18
N ASP A 146 2.88 -4.06 20.40
CA ASP A 146 3.63 -3.61 21.56
C ASP A 146 5.14 -3.74 21.34
N SER A 147 5.92 -2.82 21.93
CA SER A 147 7.39 -2.82 21.84
C SER A 147 8.04 -4.08 22.41
N ARG A 148 7.32 -4.83 23.27
CA ARG A 148 7.77 -6.08 23.88
C ARG A 148 7.41 -7.32 23.07
N SER A 149 6.85 -7.15 21.88
CA SER A 149 6.58 -8.25 20.96
C SER A 149 7.79 -9.16 20.79
N THR A 150 7.55 -10.47 20.86
CA THR A 150 8.56 -11.51 20.67
C THR A 150 8.59 -12.06 19.25
N ILE A 151 7.66 -11.62 18.40
CA ILE A 151 7.60 -12.06 16.99
C ILE A 151 8.91 -11.71 16.29
N GLY A 152 9.48 -12.71 15.63
CA GLY A 152 10.71 -12.62 14.85
C GLY A 152 10.45 -12.58 13.35
N ARG A 153 11.52 -12.30 12.59
CA ARG A 153 11.49 -12.37 11.13
C ARG A 153 11.47 -13.82 10.64
N GLY A 154 10.69 -14.12 9.61
CA GLY A 154 10.67 -15.44 8.98
C GLY A 154 9.77 -16.44 9.69
N GLU A 155 8.91 -15.99 10.58
CA GLU A 155 7.97 -16.82 11.33
C GLU A 155 6.58 -16.77 10.71
N VAL A 156 5.84 -17.87 10.86
CA VAL A 156 4.41 -17.92 10.61
C VAL A 156 3.68 -17.68 11.92
N VAL A 157 2.91 -16.61 11.99
CA VAL A 157 2.21 -16.22 13.21
C VAL A 157 0.71 -16.02 12.95
N GLU A 158 -0.08 -16.12 14.01
CA GLU A 158 -1.51 -15.80 13.99
C GLU A 158 -1.70 -14.39 14.53
N LEU A 159 -2.40 -13.56 13.76
CA LEU A 159 -2.82 -12.21 14.15
C LEU A 159 -4.33 -12.12 14.07
N ALA A 160 -4.97 -11.35 14.94
CA ALA A 160 -6.41 -11.12 14.92
C ALA A 160 -6.73 -9.68 14.57
N PHE A 161 -7.72 -9.48 13.71
CA PHE A 161 -8.22 -8.14 13.38
C PHE A 161 -9.29 -7.72 14.39
N ASP A 162 -9.23 -6.49 14.89
CA ASP A 162 -10.36 -5.91 15.61
C ASP A 162 -11.47 -5.57 14.60
N ALA A 163 -12.38 -6.49 14.44
CA ALA A 163 -13.48 -6.37 13.49
C ALA A 163 -14.48 -5.25 13.84
N ASN A 164 -14.40 -4.63 15.03
CA ASN A 164 -15.20 -3.44 15.37
C ASN A 164 -14.64 -2.15 14.78
N HIS A 165 -13.34 -2.13 14.45
CA HIS A 165 -12.62 -0.96 13.96
C HIS A 165 -12.20 -1.07 12.48
N ILE A 166 -12.72 -2.06 11.74
CA ILE A 166 -12.47 -2.17 10.30
C ILE A 166 -13.24 -1.11 9.53
N HIS A 167 -12.76 -0.84 8.33
CA HIS A 167 -13.38 0.06 7.36
C HIS A 167 -13.77 -0.71 6.10
N LEU A 168 -14.92 -0.37 5.52
CA LEU A 168 -15.41 -0.98 4.29
C LEU A 168 -15.73 0.12 3.28
N PHE A 169 -15.19 -0.01 2.07
CA PHE A 169 -15.41 0.95 0.99
C PHE A 169 -15.91 0.22 -0.25
N ASP A 170 -16.79 0.85 -1.00
CA ASP A 170 -17.16 0.38 -2.34
C ASP A 170 -15.95 0.51 -3.28
N ALA A 171 -15.55 -0.57 -3.93
CA ALA A 171 -14.34 -0.58 -4.76
C ALA A 171 -14.46 0.28 -6.03
N THR A 172 -15.68 0.64 -6.44
CA THR A 172 -15.93 1.44 -7.65
C THR A 172 -16.00 2.94 -7.34
N THR A 173 -16.74 3.28 -6.26
CA THR A 173 -16.93 4.69 -5.87
C THR A 173 -15.87 5.19 -4.89
N GLU A 174 -15.11 4.25 -4.30
CA GLU A 174 -14.13 4.49 -3.24
C GLU A 174 -14.72 5.07 -1.94
N MET A 175 -16.05 5.20 -1.86
CA MET A 175 -16.74 5.76 -0.71
C MET A 175 -16.94 4.71 0.38
N SER A 176 -16.91 5.16 1.65
CA SER A 176 -17.24 4.31 2.79
C SER A 176 -18.69 3.82 2.68
N ILE A 177 -18.88 2.52 2.90
CA ILE A 177 -20.22 1.90 2.97
C ILE A 177 -20.70 1.71 4.41
N LEU A 178 -19.95 2.20 5.40
CA LEU A 178 -20.36 2.19 6.81
C LEU A 178 -21.01 3.51 7.18
N ALA A 179 -22.22 3.43 7.76
CA ALA A 179 -22.88 4.57 8.37
C ALA A 179 -22.03 5.07 9.57
N ARG A 180 -22.04 6.38 9.76
CA ARG A 180 -21.41 7.00 10.93
C ARG A 180 -22.24 6.75 12.18
N ASP A 181 -21.60 6.77 13.34
CA ASP A 181 -22.30 6.63 14.60
C ASP A 181 -23.27 7.81 14.84
N GLU A 182 -24.41 7.53 15.48
CA GLU A 182 -25.39 8.55 15.86
C GLU A 182 -24.70 9.57 16.78
N GLY A 183 -24.79 10.85 16.41
CA GLY A 183 -24.15 11.97 17.15
C GLY A 183 -23.12 12.72 16.33
N TYR A 184 -22.78 12.26 15.13
CA TYR A 184 -22.05 13.08 14.18
C TYR A 184 -23.00 14.14 13.60
N GLU A 185 -23.00 15.33 14.21
CA GLU A 185 -23.71 16.47 13.63
C GLU A 185 -22.96 16.94 12.39
N VAL A 186 -23.62 16.82 11.25
CA VAL A 186 -23.17 17.48 10.03
C VAL A 186 -23.36 18.96 10.25
N THR A 187 -22.29 19.68 10.57
CA THR A 187 -22.36 21.14 10.67
C THR A 187 -22.58 21.73 9.25
N PRO A 188 -23.23 22.89 9.12
CA PRO A 188 -23.39 23.56 7.80
C PRO A 188 -22.06 23.78 7.05
N GLU A 189 -20.96 23.85 7.77
CA GLU A 189 -19.60 23.92 7.24
C GLU A 189 -19.15 22.57 6.64
N ASN A 190 -19.60 21.45 7.21
CA ASN A 190 -19.40 20.12 6.67
C ASN A 190 -20.33 19.83 5.49
N GLU A 191 -21.56 20.39 5.49
CA GLU A 191 -22.51 20.30 4.38
C GLU A 191 -22.02 21.09 3.15
N SER A 192 -21.39 22.23 3.34
CA SER A 192 -20.86 23.02 2.22
C SER A 192 -19.66 22.35 1.54
N SER A 193 -18.95 21.47 2.25
CA SER A 193 -17.92 20.60 1.64
C SER A 193 -18.54 19.34 1.03
N SER A 194 -19.79 18.98 1.37
CA SER A 194 -20.57 17.94 0.70
C SER A 194 -21.22 18.39 -0.61
N ASN A 195 -20.92 19.56 -1.13
CA ASN A 195 -21.01 19.86 -2.55
C ASN A 195 -19.94 19.03 -3.31
N PHE A 196 -19.91 17.75 -2.98
CA PHE A 196 -19.39 16.72 -3.84
C PHE A 196 -20.24 16.79 -5.12
N ILE A 197 -19.76 17.55 -6.09
CA ILE A 197 -20.21 17.37 -7.46
C ILE A 197 -19.68 15.99 -7.83
N PRO A 198 -20.54 14.96 -7.90
CA PRO A 198 -20.06 13.65 -8.31
C PRO A 198 -19.40 13.85 -9.67
N LEU A 199 -18.14 13.44 -9.76
CA LEU A 199 -17.43 13.44 -11.03
C LEU A 199 -18.33 12.70 -12.03
N THR A 200 -18.54 13.29 -13.17
CA THR A 200 -19.25 12.60 -14.24
C THR A 200 -18.50 11.30 -14.58
N PRO A 201 -19.18 10.27 -15.08
CA PRO A 201 -18.51 9.05 -15.51
C PRO A 201 -17.33 9.29 -16.45
N ALA A 202 -17.36 10.35 -17.25
CA ALA A 202 -16.27 10.75 -18.13
C ALA A 202 -15.09 11.35 -17.37
N GLU A 203 -15.30 12.13 -16.30
CA GLU A 203 -14.27 12.68 -15.44
C GLU A 203 -13.65 11.59 -14.56
N MET A 204 -14.46 10.64 -14.06
CA MET A 204 -13.96 9.45 -13.37
C MET A 204 -13.09 8.59 -14.29
N GLN A 205 -13.54 8.33 -15.52
CA GLN A 205 -12.72 7.60 -16.49
C GLN A 205 -11.41 8.33 -16.81
N ALA A 206 -11.42 9.64 -16.97
CA ALA A 206 -10.22 10.43 -17.22
C ALA A 206 -9.22 10.38 -16.03
N ILE A 207 -9.72 10.35 -14.79
CA ILE A 207 -8.91 10.21 -13.59
C ILE A 207 -8.38 8.77 -13.44
N ILE A 208 -9.21 7.77 -13.71
CA ILE A 208 -8.81 6.34 -13.72
C ILE A 208 -7.75 6.11 -14.80
N GLU A 209 -7.90 6.72 -15.97
CA GLU A 209 -6.95 6.59 -17.08
C GLU A 209 -5.63 7.31 -16.79
N LYS A 210 -5.69 8.44 -16.08
CA LYS A 210 -4.51 9.22 -15.65
C LYS A 210 -3.78 8.57 -14.45
N ASN A 211 -4.52 7.86 -13.59
CA ASN A 211 -4.01 7.12 -12.45
C ASN A 211 -3.93 5.60 -12.72
N LYS A 212 -4.04 5.19 -13.99
CA LYS A 212 -3.88 3.78 -14.35
C LYS A 212 -2.61 3.25 -13.74
N VAL A 213 -2.76 2.43 -12.74
CA VAL A 213 -1.65 1.67 -12.14
C VAL A 213 -0.96 0.98 -13.30
N VAL A 214 0.28 1.38 -13.56
CA VAL A 214 1.12 0.86 -14.63
C VAL A 214 1.05 -0.66 -14.56
N THR A 215 0.48 -1.28 -15.56
CA THR A 215 0.26 -2.75 -15.59
C THR A 215 1.59 -3.47 -15.43
N LYS A 216 1.55 -4.75 -15.05
CA LYS A 216 2.76 -5.57 -14.91
C LYS A 216 3.60 -5.58 -16.21
N GLU A 217 2.93 -5.46 -17.36
CA GLU A 217 3.56 -5.38 -18.69
C GLU A 217 4.21 -4.02 -18.95
N GLU A 218 3.56 -2.93 -18.59
CA GLU A 218 4.11 -1.56 -18.69
C GLU A 218 5.29 -1.37 -17.73
N LYS A 219 5.21 -1.89 -16.49
CA LYS A 219 6.35 -1.93 -15.56
C LYS A 219 7.52 -2.75 -16.11
N ALA A 220 7.23 -3.87 -16.79
CA ALA A 220 8.25 -4.69 -17.44
C ALA A 220 8.87 -3.97 -18.66
N ALA A 221 8.08 -3.23 -19.43
CA ALA A 221 8.55 -2.42 -20.54
C ALA A 221 9.45 -1.27 -20.05
N MET A 222 9.01 -0.50 -19.05
CA MET A 222 9.81 0.55 -18.40
C MET A 222 11.15 0.03 -17.84
N ARG A 223 11.14 -1.17 -17.23
CA ARG A 223 12.38 -1.80 -16.74
C ARG A 223 13.31 -2.24 -17.87
N ARG A 224 12.76 -2.67 -19.02
CA ARG A 224 13.57 -3.01 -20.22
C ARG A 224 14.20 -1.75 -20.81
N GLU A 225 13.44 -0.68 -20.89
CA GLU A 225 13.91 0.62 -21.40
C GLU A 225 14.98 1.22 -20.48
N ALA A 226 14.76 1.25 -19.16
CA ALA A 226 15.77 1.70 -18.20
C ALA A 226 17.06 0.87 -18.24
N ARG A 227 16.96 -0.46 -18.42
CA ARG A 227 18.14 -1.32 -18.61
C ARG A 227 18.86 -1.07 -19.94
N ALA A 228 18.12 -0.75 -21.00
CA ALA A 228 18.69 -0.41 -22.30
C ALA A 228 19.41 0.95 -22.26
N ALA A 229 18.82 1.96 -21.58
CA ALA A 229 19.45 3.25 -21.34
C ALA A 229 20.75 3.12 -20.53
N ALA A 230 20.70 2.41 -19.40
CA ALA A 230 21.89 2.15 -18.58
C ALA A 230 23.01 1.37 -19.30
N LYS A 231 22.66 0.53 -20.31
CA LYS A 231 23.66 -0.12 -21.15
C LYS A 231 24.27 0.84 -22.18
N ARG A 232 23.50 1.81 -22.70
CA ARG A 232 24.00 2.84 -23.61
C ARG A 232 24.97 3.75 -22.87
N ASP A 233 24.57 4.25 -21.69
CA ASP A 233 25.42 5.11 -20.88
C ASP A 233 26.75 4.45 -20.50
N LYS A 234 26.74 3.14 -20.19
CA LYS A 234 27.97 2.37 -19.93
C LYS A 234 28.82 2.15 -21.18
N ALA A 235 28.22 2.03 -22.35
CA ALA A 235 28.94 1.89 -23.61
C ALA A 235 29.59 3.22 -24.01
N ASP A 236 28.86 4.32 -23.84
CA ASP A 236 29.35 5.67 -24.13
C ASP A 236 30.49 6.07 -23.18
N ALA A 237 30.36 5.74 -21.88
CA ALA A 237 31.41 5.96 -20.89
C ALA A 237 32.70 5.17 -21.23
N LYS A 238 32.55 3.90 -21.65
CA LYS A 238 33.70 3.08 -22.06
C LYS A 238 34.33 3.54 -23.37
N ALA A 239 33.57 4.11 -24.30
CA ALA A 239 34.05 4.69 -25.52
C ALA A 239 34.83 6.01 -25.28
N ALA A 240 34.36 6.80 -24.30
CA ALA A 240 35.04 8.02 -23.87
C ALA A 240 36.39 7.70 -23.19
N GLU A 241 36.42 6.69 -22.33
CA GLU A 241 37.66 6.24 -21.66
C GLU A 241 38.69 5.69 -22.64
N ALA A 242 38.27 4.95 -23.66
CA ALA A 242 39.12 4.43 -24.73
C ALA A 242 39.66 5.55 -25.63
N ALA A 243 38.90 6.63 -25.87
CA ALA A 243 39.34 7.78 -26.64
C ALA A 243 40.37 8.65 -25.89
N GLU A 244 40.27 8.72 -24.54
CA GLU A 244 41.28 9.38 -23.69
C GLU A 244 42.60 8.59 -23.66
N GLU A 245 42.54 7.25 -23.62
CA GLU A 245 43.75 6.40 -23.67
C GLU A 245 44.46 6.48 -25.03
N GLU A 246 43.73 6.53 -26.16
CA GLU A 246 44.36 6.73 -27.49
C GLU A 246 44.93 8.14 -27.66
N GLY A 247 44.33 9.18 -27.03
CA GLY A 247 44.84 10.55 -27.04
C GLY A 247 46.17 10.69 -26.26
N ALA A 248 46.29 9.98 -25.14
CA ALA A 248 47.50 10.02 -24.32
C ALA A 248 48.69 9.25 -24.95
N ALA A 249 48.43 8.25 -25.80
CA ALA A 249 49.49 7.48 -26.46
C ALA A 249 50.13 8.21 -27.67
N ASN A 250 49.54 9.31 -28.12
CA ASN A 250 50.01 10.04 -29.32
C ASN A 250 50.90 11.26 -28.96
N ASP A 251 51.08 11.59 -27.69
CA ASP A 251 51.88 12.74 -27.23
C ASP A 251 53.30 12.37 -26.79
N GLU A 252 53.69 11.09 -26.87
CA GLU A 252 55.09 10.68 -26.69
C GLU A 252 55.80 10.55 -28.02
N GLN A 253 56.18 11.66 -28.66
CA GLN A 253 57.25 11.68 -29.67
C GLN A 253 58.61 11.74 -28.98
N PRO A 254 59.59 10.90 -29.34
CA PRO A 254 60.91 10.93 -28.76
C PRO A 254 61.69 12.15 -29.27
N GLU A 255 62.17 12.93 -28.33
CA GLU A 255 63.22 13.98 -28.60
C GLU A 255 64.41 13.33 -29.27
N ASN A 256 64.79 13.91 -30.38
CA ASN A 256 65.96 13.54 -31.20
C ASN A 256 67.24 14.00 -30.53
N PRO A 257 68.19 13.14 -30.17
CA PRO A 257 69.49 13.56 -29.57
C PRO A 257 70.58 13.76 -30.66
N ASP A 258 70.52 14.85 -31.41
CA ASP A 258 71.68 15.30 -32.23
C ASP A 258 71.62 16.79 -32.43
N ASP A 259 72.28 17.54 -31.49
CA ASP A 259 72.89 18.83 -31.74
C ASP A 259 73.84 19.24 -30.56
N GLN A 260 74.87 18.47 -30.40
CA GLN A 260 76.11 18.99 -29.75
C GLN A 260 77.25 18.76 -30.69
N ASN A 261 77.53 19.72 -31.57
CA ASN A 261 78.87 20.06 -31.96
C ASN A 261 78.87 21.25 -32.92
N LYS A 262 79.35 22.45 -32.49
CA LYS A 262 80.31 23.30 -33.16
C LYS A 262 80.44 24.65 -32.49
N SER A 263 81.68 24.85 -32.14
CA SER A 263 82.51 26.06 -32.24
C SER A 263 82.35 27.14 -31.17
N GLU A 264 83.40 27.21 -30.53
CA GLU A 264 84.38 28.29 -30.16
C GLU A 264 83.85 29.27 -29.09
#